data_0294d89631a8fb0430dd1350cd152189
#
_entry.id   0294d89631a8fb0430dd1350cd152189
#
_cell.length_a   1.000
_cell.length_b   1.000
_cell.length_c   1.000
_cell.angle_alpha   90.00
_cell.angle_beta   90.00
_cell.angle_gamma   90.00
#
_symmetry.space_group_name_H-M   'P 1'
#
loop_
_entity.id
_entity.type
_entity.pdbx_description
1 polymer ?
#
loop_
_entity_poly.entity_id
_entity_poly.type
_entity_poly.pdbx_seq_one_letter_code
_entity_poly.pdbx_strand_id
1 'polypeptide(L)'
;MAFEGLSEKLNSVFKGLRGKGRLTEEDIKLAMREVRMALLEADVSYKVVKDFVAKVSERAVGAEVLDSLTPAQQVIKIVNEELTALMGGANARLTFANNPPTVVMMVGLQGAGKTTNVAKLAGLLRRQGKRPLLVACDVYRPAAIQQLETVGRQLDIPVFQMGQGDPVEIAKAGIEHAKKHGNDLVFLDTAGRLHIDEALMTELQNIKAAVNPAEILLVIDAMIGQDAVATAQAFDDALDITGVMLTKLDGDARGGAALSIKALTGKPIKFAGIGEKLDQIEPFHPDRM
;
A
#
# COMPACT_ATOMS: atom_id res chain seq x y z
N MET A 1 13.34 -6.66 7.60
CA MET A 1 12.68 -5.48 6.97
C MET A 1 12.11 -5.89 5.62
N ALA A 2 11.02 -5.26 5.16
CA ALA A 2 10.24 -5.70 4.00
C ALA A 2 11.00 -5.84 2.66
N PHE A 3 12.17 -5.27 2.54
CA PHE A 3 12.98 -5.30 1.31
C PHE A 3 14.39 -5.85 1.55
N GLU A 4 14.61 -6.59 2.62
CA GLU A 4 15.93 -7.02 3.06
C GLU A 4 16.67 -7.84 1.99
N GLY A 5 16.00 -8.83 1.42
CA GLY A 5 16.58 -9.66 0.34
C GLY A 5 16.93 -8.88 -0.93
N LEU A 6 16.07 -7.92 -1.34
CA LEU A 6 16.35 -7.06 -2.48
C LEU A 6 17.52 -6.10 -2.17
N SER A 7 17.50 -5.50 -0.97
CA SER A 7 18.57 -4.59 -0.53
C SER A 7 19.93 -5.28 -0.46
N GLU A 8 19.98 -6.52 0.05
CA GLU A 8 21.23 -7.30 0.09
C GLU A 8 21.79 -7.57 -1.31
N LYS A 9 20.94 -7.97 -2.25
CA LYS A 9 21.34 -8.21 -3.64
C LYS A 9 21.83 -6.93 -4.33
N LEU A 10 21.11 -5.83 -4.20
CA LEU A 10 21.52 -4.55 -4.74
C LEU A 10 22.85 -4.08 -4.12
N ASN A 11 23.01 -4.23 -2.80
CA ASN A 11 24.27 -3.91 -2.13
C ASN A 11 25.45 -4.76 -2.63
N SER A 12 25.23 -6.03 -2.96
CA SER A 12 26.24 -6.90 -3.58
C SER A 12 26.69 -6.35 -4.94
N VAL A 13 25.74 -5.98 -5.80
CA VAL A 13 26.02 -5.34 -7.10
C VAL A 13 26.84 -4.06 -6.91
N PHE A 14 26.43 -3.23 -5.96
CA PHE A 14 27.09 -1.95 -5.70
C PHE A 14 28.50 -2.09 -5.12
N LYS A 15 28.77 -3.15 -4.33
CA LYS A 15 30.14 -3.48 -3.89
C LYS A 15 31.07 -3.73 -5.07
N GLY A 16 30.59 -4.45 -6.10
CA GLY A 16 31.33 -4.67 -7.34
C GLY A 16 31.70 -3.39 -8.08
N LEU A 17 30.81 -2.40 -8.08
CA LEU A 17 31.07 -1.09 -8.70
C LEU A 17 32.04 -0.23 -7.87
N ARG A 18 31.91 -0.22 -6.54
CA ARG A 18 32.76 0.59 -5.66
C ARG A 18 34.25 0.22 -5.71
N GLY A 19 34.56 -1.02 -6.06
CA GLY A 19 35.95 -1.48 -6.22
C GLY A 19 36.65 -0.96 -7.47
N LYS A 20 35.94 -0.30 -8.40
CA LYS A 20 36.48 0.23 -9.65
C LYS A 20 36.68 1.75 -9.54
N GLY A 21 37.89 2.21 -9.75
CA GLY A 21 38.22 3.65 -9.70
C GLY A 21 37.63 4.46 -10.85
N ARG A 22 37.41 3.82 -11.99
CA ARG A 22 36.70 4.36 -13.16
C ARG A 22 35.65 3.36 -13.62
N LEU A 23 34.52 3.84 -14.12
CA LEU A 23 33.48 3.01 -14.70
C LEU A 23 33.42 3.24 -16.20
N THR A 24 33.27 2.14 -16.95
CA THR A 24 32.98 2.15 -18.38
C THR A 24 31.49 1.91 -18.59
N GLU A 25 31.00 2.22 -19.79
CA GLU A 25 29.61 1.85 -20.17
C GLU A 25 29.35 0.35 -20.03
N GLU A 26 30.35 -0.48 -20.25
CA GLU A 26 30.26 -1.93 -20.15
C GLU A 26 30.09 -2.38 -18.69
N ASP A 27 30.79 -1.72 -17.75
CA ASP A 27 30.61 -1.94 -16.30
C ASP A 27 29.20 -1.61 -15.85
N ILE A 28 28.63 -0.52 -16.38
CA ILE A 28 27.24 -0.12 -16.09
C ILE A 28 26.26 -1.11 -16.68
N LYS A 29 26.45 -1.56 -17.93
CA LYS A 29 25.60 -2.59 -18.55
C LYS A 29 25.59 -3.89 -17.76
N LEU A 30 26.75 -4.32 -17.26
CA LEU A 30 26.87 -5.53 -16.45
C LEU A 30 26.11 -5.35 -15.10
N ALA A 31 26.36 -4.24 -14.40
CA ALA A 31 25.66 -3.93 -13.16
C ALA A 31 24.13 -3.87 -13.35
N MET A 32 23.66 -3.27 -14.43
CA MET A 32 22.23 -3.19 -14.73
C MET A 32 21.60 -4.55 -15.05
N ARG A 33 22.36 -5.51 -15.60
CA ARG A 33 21.90 -6.91 -15.73
C ARG A 33 21.66 -7.53 -14.35
N GLU A 34 22.58 -7.35 -13.42
CA GLU A 34 22.46 -7.87 -12.05
C GLU A 34 21.30 -7.18 -11.30
N VAL A 35 21.15 -5.87 -11.43
CA VAL A 35 20.00 -5.12 -10.87
C VAL A 35 18.68 -5.65 -11.44
N ARG A 36 18.62 -5.87 -12.74
CA ARG A 36 17.46 -6.48 -13.40
C ARG A 36 17.10 -7.84 -12.81
N MET A 37 18.10 -8.71 -12.65
CA MET A 37 17.88 -10.04 -12.05
C MET A 37 17.41 -9.93 -10.61
N ALA A 38 18.00 -9.05 -9.80
CA ALA A 38 17.59 -8.83 -8.42
C ALA A 38 16.13 -8.36 -8.31
N LEU A 39 15.69 -7.46 -9.17
CA LEU A 39 14.30 -6.98 -9.21
C LEU A 39 13.33 -8.08 -9.67
N LEU A 40 13.68 -8.87 -10.68
CA LEU A 40 12.85 -10.00 -11.14
C LEU A 40 12.73 -11.09 -10.06
N GLU A 41 13.80 -11.40 -9.34
CA GLU A 41 13.79 -12.34 -8.21
C GLU A 41 12.98 -11.81 -7.02
N ALA A 42 12.90 -10.48 -6.87
CA ALA A 42 12.01 -9.82 -5.92
C ALA A 42 10.55 -9.77 -6.39
N ASP A 43 10.23 -10.44 -7.49
CA ASP A 43 8.88 -10.51 -8.09
C ASP A 43 8.33 -9.14 -8.55
N VAL A 44 9.21 -8.26 -9.03
CA VAL A 44 8.81 -7.01 -9.69
C VAL A 44 8.31 -7.32 -11.10
N SER A 45 7.23 -6.66 -11.54
CA SER A 45 6.69 -6.82 -12.89
C SER A 45 7.75 -6.58 -13.96
N TYR A 46 7.84 -7.47 -14.96
CA TYR A 46 8.81 -7.38 -16.05
C TYR A 46 8.78 -6.03 -16.78
N LYS A 47 7.58 -5.49 -17.01
CA LYS A 47 7.42 -4.18 -17.64
C LYS A 47 8.07 -3.08 -16.79
N VAL A 48 7.80 -3.08 -15.50
CA VAL A 48 8.38 -2.12 -14.56
C VAL A 48 9.90 -2.25 -14.49
N VAL A 49 10.43 -3.47 -14.42
CA VAL A 49 11.88 -3.73 -14.43
C VAL A 49 12.53 -3.22 -15.72
N LYS A 50 11.92 -3.49 -16.88
CA LYS A 50 12.43 -3.04 -18.18
C LYS A 50 12.54 -1.51 -18.24
N ASP A 51 11.47 -0.82 -17.87
CA ASP A 51 11.41 0.64 -17.93
C ASP A 51 12.38 1.26 -16.91
N PHE A 52 12.47 0.69 -15.71
CA PHE A 52 13.40 1.10 -14.67
C PHE A 52 14.87 0.98 -15.12
N VAL A 53 15.26 -0.20 -15.62
CA VAL A 53 16.64 -0.44 -16.07
C VAL A 53 17.02 0.46 -17.23
N ALA A 54 16.11 0.69 -18.18
CA ALA A 54 16.34 1.62 -19.29
C ALA A 54 16.60 3.04 -18.77
N LYS A 55 15.76 3.54 -17.87
CA LYS A 55 15.87 4.88 -17.30
C LYS A 55 17.14 5.07 -16.47
N VAL A 56 17.49 4.11 -15.63
CA VAL A 56 18.74 4.14 -14.85
C VAL A 56 19.95 4.09 -15.76
N SER A 57 19.95 3.20 -16.78
CA SER A 57 21.06 3.07 -17.73
C SER A 57 21.31 4.37 -18.50
N GLU A 58 20.26 5.02 -18.99
CA GLU A 58 20.36 6.31 -19.68
C GLU A 58 21.03 7.37 -18.82
N ARG A 59 20.62 7.49 -17.55
CA ARG A 59 21.21 8.42 -16.59
C ARG A 59 22.64 8.07 -16.21
N ALA A 60 22.93 6.78 -16.05
CA ALA A 60 24.21 6.30 -15.54
C ALA A 60 25.36 6.35 -16.58
N VAL A 61 25.06 6.32 -17.89
CA VAL A 61 26.09 6.43 -18.96
C VAL A 61 26.37 7.87 -19.34
N GLY A 62 25.73 8.86 -18.73
CA GLY A 62 26.01 10.28 -18.99
C GLY A 62 27.44 10.66 -18.63
N ALA A 63 28.04 11.57 -19.41
CA ALA A 63 29.42 12.05 -19.21
C ALA A 63 29.66 12.54 -17.77
N GLU A 64 28.68 13.23 -17.18
CA GLU A 64 28.76 13.71 -15.81
C GLU A 64 29.00 12.60 -14.77
N VAL A 65 28.50 11.40 -15.02
CA VAL A 65 28.69 10.23 -14.15
C VAL A 65 30.03 9.58 -14.42
N LEU A 66 30.36 9.31 -15.68
CA LEU A 66 31.58 8.60 -16.07
C LEU A 66 32.85 9.40 -15.77
N ASP A 67 32.81 10.71 -15.91
CA ASP A 67 33.92 11.62 -15.64
C ASP A 67 33.98 12.08 -14.18
N SER A 68 33.04 11.64 -13.35
CA SER A 68 33.02 11.95 -11.92
C SER A 68 34.20 11.33 -11.16
N LEU A 69 34.65 11.98 -10.10
CA LEU A 69 35.62 11.41 -9.15
C LEU A 69 35.05 10.21 -8.35
N THR A 70 33.72 10.07 -8.31
CA THR A 70 33.00 9.02 -7.56
C THR A 70 31.90 8.39 -8.43
N PRO A 71 32.21 7.80 -9.58
CA PRO A 71 31.19 7.34 -10.52
C PRO A 71 30.29 6.24 -9.94
N ALA A 72 30.85 5.32 -9.15
CA ALA A 72 30.05 4.28 -8.48
C ALA A 72 29.02 4.86 -7.52
N GLN A 73 29.36 5.91 -6.75
CA GLN A 73 28.42 6.58 -5.85
C GLN A 73 27.31 7.29 -6.62
N GLN A 74 27.63 7.88 -7.78
CA GLN A 74 26.63 8.51 -8.65
C GLN A 74 25.63 7.48 -9.19
N VAL A 75 26.09 6.31 -9.64
CA VAL A 75 25.23 5.22 -10.11
C VAL A 75 24.32 4.73 -8.99
N ILE A 76 24.85 4.52 -7.77
CA ILE A 76 24.06 4.09 -6.61
C ILE A 76 22.98 5.15 -6.28
N LYS A 77 23.36 6.41 -6.29
CA LYS A 77 22.41 7.52 -6.08
C LYS A 77 21.28 7.50 -7.10
N ILE A 78 21.60 7.34 -8.39
CA ILE A 78 20.61 7.26 -9.47
C ILE A 78 19.66 6.09 -9.24
N VAL A 79 20.17 4.91 -8.90
CA VAL A 79 19.33 3.73 -8.61
C VAL A 79 18.39 4.01 -7.44
N ASN A 80 18.88 4.58 -6.34
CA ASN A 80 18.06 4.92 -5.18
C ASN A 80 16.98 5.96 -5.51
N GLU A 81 17.32 7.00 -6.26
CA GLU A 81 16.36 8.02 -6.69
C GLU A 81 15.25 7.43 -7.55
N GLU A 82 15.60 6.55 -8.50
CA GLU A 82 14.63 5.92 -9.38
C GLU A 82 13.77 4.87 -8.64
N LEU A 83 14.34 4.12 -7.69
CA LEU A 83 13.55 3.21 -6.83
C LEU A 83 12.56 3.99 -5.96
N THR A 84 13.03 5.08 -5.35
CA THR A 84 12.16 5.96 -4.54
C THR A 84 11.03 6.57 -5.38
N ALA A 85 11.36 7.05 -6.58
CA ALA A 85 10.36 7.59 -7.51
C ALA A 85 9.35 6.52 -7.96
N LEU A 86 9.82 5.27 -8.19
CA LEU A 86 8.98 4.14 -8.57
C LEU A 86 7.94 3.81 -7.48
N MET A 87 8.31 3.94 -6.21
CA MET A 87 7.41 3.75 -5.07
C MET A 87 6.52 4.95 -4.74
N GLY A 88 6.67 6.06 -5.46
CA GLY A 88 5.84 7.26 -5.33
C GLY A 88 6.56 8.53 -4.86
N GLY A 89 7.87 8.48 -4.64
CA GLY A 89 8.70 9.63 -4.27
C GLY A 89 8.57 10.06 -2.81
N ALA A 90 7.38 10.42 -2.37
CA ALA A 90 7.11 10.89 -1.01
C ALA A 90 5.89 10.17 -0.40
N ASN A 91 5.75 10.25 0.92
CA ASN A 91 4.57 9.73 1.61
C ASN A 91 3.28 10.40 1.12
N ALA A 92 2.32 9.60 0.71
CA ALA A 92 0.98 10.05 0.35
C ALA A 92 0.07 10.00 1.58
N ARG A 93 -0.36 11.16 2.05
CA ARG A 93 -1.23 11.29 3.23
C ARG A 93 -2.69 11.00 2.90
N LEU A 94 -3.49 10.73 3.94
CA LEU A 94 -4.94 10.70 3.82
C LEU A 94 -5.50 12.10 3.54
N THR A 95 -6.53 12.13 2.71
CA THR A 95 -7.33 13.33 2.48
C THR A 95 -8.46 13.38 3.52
N PHE A 96 -8.52 14.46 4.28
CA PHE A 96 -9.61 14.68 5.22
C PHE A 96 -10.67 15.59 4.61
N ALA A 97 -11.93 15.28 4.86
CA ALA A 97 -13.04 16.09 4.41
C ALA A 97 -13.08 17.45 5.14
N ASN A 98 -13.46 18.50 4.43
CA ASN A 98 -13.63 19.83 5.04
C ASN A 98 -14.74 19.83 6.09
N ASN A 99 -15.80 19.05 5.85
CA ASN A 99 -16.91 18.86 6.78
C ASN A 99 -16.86 17.44 7.37
N PRO A 100 -16.60 17.29 8.67
CA PRO A 100 -16.58 15.97 9.30
C PRO A 100 -17.99 15.34 9.35
N PRO A 101 -18.06 13.99 9.37
CA PRO A 101 -16.92 13.08 9.45
C PRO A 101 -16.26 12.83 8.09
N THR A 102 -14.95 12.62 8.11
CA THR A 102 -14.25 12.03 6.97
C THR A 102 -14.58 10.55 6.88
N VAL A 103 -15.04 10.09 5.73
CA VAL A 103 -15.40 8.69 5.48
C VAL A 103 -14.26 8.01 4.72
N VAL A 104 -13.72 6.94 5.27
CA VAL A 104 -12.70 6.08 4.68
C VAL A 104 -13.31 4.70 4.45
N MET A 105 -13.39 4.29 3.20
CA MET A 105 -13.90 2.99 2.81
C MET A 105 -12.73 2.02 2.62
N MET A 106 -12.72 0.92 3.38
CA MET A 106 -11.67 -0.10 3.31
C MET A 106 -12.17 -1.26 2.46
N VAL A 107 -11.44 -1.57 1.38
CA VAL A 107 -11.80 -2.61 0.42
C VAL A 107 -10.64 -3.62 0.25
N GLY A 108 -10.92 -4.78 -0.32
CA GLY A 108 -9.91 -5.81 -0.57
C GLY A 108 -10.48 -7.23 -0.45
N LEU A 109 -9.69 -8.20 -0.87
CA LEU A 109 -10.07 -9.61 -0.81
C LEU A 109 -10.13 -10.15 0.62
N GLN A 110 -10.79 -11.29 0.78
CA GLN A 110 -10.81 -12.02 2.04
C GLN A 110 -9.38 -12.49 2.40
N GLY A 111 -9.02 -12.34 3.67
CA GLY A 111 -7.69 -12.72 4.15
C GLY A 111 -6.60 -11.66 3.96
N ALA A 112 -6.87 -10.56 3.25
CA ALA A 112 -5.92 -9.44 3.09
C ALA A 112 -5.66 -8.68 4.41
N GLY A 113 -6.45 -8.91 5.45
CA GLY A 113 -6.29 -8.27 6.76
C GLY A 113 -7.06 -6.97 6.94
N LYS A 114 -8.16 -6.75 6.18
CA LYS A 114 -8.97 -5.52 6.28
C LYS A 114 -9.35 -5.17 7.71
N THR A 115 -10.11 -6.01 8.38
CA THR A 115 -10.65 -5.76 9.72
C THR A 115 -9.57 -5.38 10.74
N THR A 116 -8.46 -6.12 10.75
CA THR A 116 -7.33 -5.82 11.64
C THR A 116 -6.69 -4.48 11.30
N ASN A 117 -6.48 -4.20 10.02
CA ASN A 117 -5.80 -2.99 9.59
C ASN A 117 -6.68 -1.74 9.62
N VAL A 118 -7.99 -1.89 9.50
CA VAL A 118 -8.97 -0.83 9.84
C VAL A 118 -8.74 -0.37 11.27
N ALA A 119 -8.70 -1.31 12.22
CA ALA A 119 -8.49 -1.00 13.63
C ALA A 119 -7.11 -0.39 13.89
N LYS A 120 -6.05 -0.94 13.29
CA LYS A 120 -4.69 -0.37 13.39
C LYS A 120 -4.63 1.08 12.91
N LEU A 121 -5.20 1.35 11.75
CA LEU A 121 -5.22 2.70 11.17
C LEU A 121 -6.04 3.66 12.03
N ALA A 122 -7.21 3.23 12.50
CA ALA A 122 -8.02 4.01 13.41
C ALA A 122 -7.28 4.31 14.73
N GLY A 123 -6.57 3.32 15.28
CA GLY A 123 -5.73 3.49 16.48
C GLY A 123 -4.58 4.48 16.26
N LEU A 124 -3.92 4.42 15.11
CA LEU A 124 -2.88 5.37 14.72
C LEU A 124 -3.45 6.81 14.69
N LEU A 125 -4.56 7.02 14.02
CA LEU A 125 -5.18 8.34 13.87
C LEU A 125 -5.80 8.84 15.19
N ARG A 126 -6.30 7.95 16.04
CA ARG A 126 -6.74 8.32 17.40
C ARG A 126 -5.59 8.90 18.21
N ARG A 127 -4.40 8.30 18.15
CA ARG A 127 -3.20 8.85 18.82
C ARG A 127 -2.80 10.23 18.29
N GLN A 128 -3.22 10.57 17.08
CA GLN A 128 -3.03 11.88 16.46
C GLN A 128 -4.19 12.86 16.74
N GLY A 129 -5.10 12.51 17.67
CA GLY A 129 -6.17 13.37 18.12
C GLY A 129 -7.48 13.26 17.33
N LYS A 130 -7.60 12.28 16.40
CA LYS A 130 -8.87 12.00 15.71
C LYS A 130 -9.83 11.20 16.60
N ARG A 131 -11.11 11.28 16.28
CA ARG A 131 -12.18 10.54 16.96
C ARG A 131 -12.84 9.55 15.99
N PRO A 132 -12.19 8.40 15.72
CA PRO A 132 -12.69 7.43 14.76
C PRO A 132 -13.90 6.66 15.27
N LEU A 133 -14.76 6.26 14.32
CA LEU A 133 -15.82 5.27 14.48
C LEU A 133 -15.54 4.16 13.46
N LEU A 134 -15.62 2.90 13.90
CA LEU A 134 -15.56 1.74 13.03
C LEU A 134 -16.98 1.29 12.70
N VAL A 135 -17.28 1.04 11.43
CA VAL A 135 -18.60 0.58 10.96
C VAL A 135 -18.47 -0.79 10.32
N ALA A 136 -19.19 -1.77 10.88
CA ALA A 136 -19.17 -3.15 10.41
C ALA A 136 -20.10 -3.35 9.20
N CYS A 137 -19.54 -3.28 7.99
CA CYS A 137 -20.24 -3.49 6.73
C CYS A 137 -20.02 -4.89 6.14
N ASP A 138 -19.20 -5.77 6.75
CA ASP A 138 -19.10 -7.18 6.39
C ASP A 138 -20.24 -7.96 7.06
N VAL A 139 -21.41 -7.92 6.44
CA VAL A 139 -22.65 -8.50 6.98
C VAL A 139 -22.75 -10.00 6.76
N TYR A 140 -21.92 -10.58 5.90
CA TYR A 140 -22.00 -11.99 5.52
C TYR A 140 -21.32 -12.91 6.52
N ARG A 141 -20.41 -12.38 7.33
CA ARG A 141 -19.62 -13.13 8.29
C ARG A 141 -19.82 -12.58 9.71
N PRO A 142 -20.67 -13.22 10.53
CA PRO A 142 -20.89 -12.79 11.92
C PRO A 142 -19.58 -12.68 12.71
N ALA A 143 -18.61 -13.56 12.45
CA ALA A 143 -17.29 -13.52 13.07
C ALA A 143 -16.51 -12.24 12.73
N ALA A 144 -16.70 -11.64 11.54
CA ALA A 144 -16.05 -10.39 11.18
C ALA A 144 -16.57 -9.20 12.00
N ILE A 145 -17.87 -9.16 12.26
CA ILE A 145 -18.47 -8.15 13.14
C ILE A 145 -17.90 -8.28 14.56
N GLN A 146 -17.88 -9.49 15.12
CA GLN A 146 -17.32 -9.76 16.44
C GLN A 146 -15.82 -9.43 16.52
N GLN A 147 -15.07 -9.72 15.46
CA GLN A 147 -13.66 -9.38 15.37
C GLN A 147 -13.46 -7.86 15.41
N LEU A 148 -14.26 -7.10 14.64
CA LEU A 148 -14.18 -5.65 14.62
C LEU A 148 -14.51 -5.06 15.99
N GLU A 149 -15.56 -5.55 16.68
CA GLU A 149 -15.91 -5.15 18.03
C GLU A 149 -14.80 -5.46 19.05
N THR A 150 -14.14 -6.61 18.90
CA THR A 150 -13.05 -7.02 19.79
C THR A 150 -11.84 -6.11 19.65
N VAL A 151 -11.39 -5.85 18.42
CA VAL A 151 -10.24 -4.96 18.19
C VAL A 151 -10.58 -3.49 18.50
N GLY A 152 -11.81 -3.06 18.24
CA GLY A 152 -12.30 -1.74 18.63
C GLY A 152 -12.25 -1.54 20.15
N ARG A 153 -12.69 -2.53 20.90
CA ARG A 153 -12.63 -2.51 22.38
C ARG A 153 -11.20 -2.46 22.91
N GLN A 154 -10.28 -3.23 22.31
CA GLN A 154 -8.86 -3.22 22.69
C GLN A 154 -8.20 -1.86 22.48
N LEU A 155 -8.65 -1.11 21.49
CA LEU A 155 -8.13 0.22 21.16
C LEU A 155 -8.98 1.36 21.75
N ASP A 156 -10.04 1.03 22.48
CA ASP A 156 -11.02 1.99 23.01
C ASP A 156 -11.59 2.89 21.88
N ILE A 157 -11.98 2.25 20.78
CA ILE A 157 -12.61 2.88 19.60
C ILE A 157 -14.02 2.32 19.47
N PRO A 158 -15.06 3.18 19.37
CA PRO A 158 -16.43 2.73 19.22
C PRO A 158 -16.64 2.02 17.88
N VAL A 159 -17.49 0.99 17.91
CA VAL A 159 -17.91 0.22 16.75
C VAL A 159 -19.42 0.34 16.58
N PHE A 160 -19.84 0.71 15.40
CA PHE A 160 -21.24 0.72 14.98
C PHE A 160 -21.54 -0.54 14.15
N GLN A 161 -22.58 -1.26 14.53
CA GLN A 161 -23.03 -2.44 13.79
C GLN A 161 -24.57 -2.55 13.86
N MET A 162 -25.16 -3.17 12.86
CA MET A 162 -26.61 -3.46 12.76
C MET A 162 -26.87 -4.95 12.51
N GLY A 163 -25.90 -5.81 12.81
CA GLY A 163 -25.97 -7.23 12.51
C GLY A 163 -25.96 -7.49 11.00
N GLN A 164 -26.75 -8.48 10.57
CA GLN A 164 -26.91 -8.82 9.16
C GLN A 164 -27.98 -7.90 8.54
N GLY A 165 -27.65 -7.23 7.46
CA GLY A 165 -28.53 -6.28 6.78
C GLY A 165 -27.93 -5.79 5.47
N ASP A 166 -28.50 -4.75 4.93
CA ASP A 166 -27.96 -4.08 3.74
C ASP A 166 -26.71 -3.26 4.12
N PRO A 167 -25.53 -3.57 3.57
CA PRO A 167 -24.30 -2.85 3.88
C PRO A 167 -24.37 -1.36 3.49
N VAL A 168 -25.14 -0.99 2.49
CA VAL A 168 -25.35 0.41 2.10
C VAL A 168 -26.09 1.17 3.20
N GLU A 169 -27.17 0.60 3.73
CA GLU A 169 -27.94 1.22 4.80
C GLU A 169 -27.15 1.27 6.11
N ILE A 170 -26.35 0.24 6.41
CA ILE A 170 -25.45 0.23 7.57
C ILE A 170 -24.39 1.32 7.46
N ALA A 171 -23.78 1.50 6.28
CA ALA A 171 -22.83 2.57 6.05
C ALA A 171 -23.43 3.96 6.27
N LYS A 172 -24.60 4.23 5.72
CA LYS A 172 -25.33 5.49 5.92
C LYS A 172 -25.66 5.72 7.40
N ALA A 173 -26.22 4.71 8.07
CA ALA A 173 -26.58 4.79 9.48
C ALA A 173 -25.36 5.02 10.37
N GLY A 174 -24.22 4.38 10.06
CA GLY A 174 -22.96 4.59 10.77
C GLY A 174 -22.44 6.02 10.65
N ILE A 175 -22.54 6.62 9.47
CA ILE A 175 -22.14 8.03 9.25
C ILE A 175 -23.07 8.98 10.05
N GLU A 176 -24.36 8.74 10.05
CA GLU A 176 -25.31 9.54 10.85
C GLU A 176 -25.06 9.36 12.37
N HIS A 177 -24.72 8.15 12.80
CA HIS A 177 -24.29 7.88 14.17
C HIS A 177 -23.04 8.69 14.54
N ALA A 178 -22.04 8.72 13.66
CA ALA A 178 -20.82 9.49 13.85
C ALA A 178 -21.09 10.99 14.02
N LYS A 179 -21.96 11.56 13.19
CA LYS A 179 -22.37 12.97 13.28
C LYS A 179 -23.01 13.28 14.64
N LYS A 180 -23.91 12.42 15.10
CA LYS A 180 -24.61 12.59 16.39
C LYS A 180 -23.69 12.48 17.61
N HIS A 181 -22.64 11.65 17.52
CA HIS A 181 -21.73 11.40 18.63
C HIS A 181 -20.41 12.17 18.54
N GLY A 182 -20.27 13.04 17.54
CA GLY A 182 -19.09 13.88 17.38
C GLY A 182 -17.84 13.15 16.91
N ASN A 183 -17.97 11.98 16.26
CA ASN A 183 -16.85 11.34 15.58
C ASN A 183 -16.51 12.12 14.33
N ASP A 184 -15.22 12.39 14.12
CA ASP A 184 -14.73 13.17 12.97
C ASP A 184 -14.19 12.29 11.84
N LEU A 185 -14.12 10.98 12.08
CA LEU A 185 -13.56 10.00 11.17
C LEU A 185 -14.38 8.71 11.23
N VAL A 186 -14.76 8.19 10.07
CA VAL A 186 -15.53 6.94 9.94
C VAL A 186 -14.79 5.98 9.04
N PHE A 187 -14.56 4.77 9.53
CA PHE A 187 -14.02 3.66 8.74
C PHE A 187 -15.13 2.67 8.42
N LEU A 188 -15.35 2.41 7.14
CA LEU A 188 -16.25 1.35 6.68
C LEU A 188 -15.45 0.08 6.42
N ASP A 189 -15.60 -0.93 7.28
CA ASP A 189 -15.00 -2.26 7.10
C ASP A 189 -15.92 -3.09 6.20
N THR A 190 -15.65 -3.11 4.90
CA THR A 190 -16.49 -3.76 3.91
C THR A 190 -16.22 -5.27 3.79
N ALA A 191 -17.16 -6.00 3.20
CA ALA A 191 -16.99 -7.41 2.92
C ALA A 191 -15.82 -7.66 1.97
N GLY A 192 -15.20 -8.82 2.11
CA GLY A 192 -14.24 -9.36 1.16
C GLY A 192 -14.65 -10.76 0.75
N ARG A 193 -14.38 -11.12 -0.51
CA ARG A 193 -14.54 -12.46 -1.03
C ARG A 193 -13.20 -13.06 -1.40
N LEU A 194 -13.14 -14.38 -1.59
CA LEU A 194 -11.93 -15.09 -1.97
C LEU A 194 -11.40 -14.65 -3.34
N HIS A 195 -12.32 -14.27 -4.23
CA HIS A 195 -12.02 -13.82 -5.58
C HIS A 195 -12.81 -12.55 -5.90
N ILE A 196 -12.31 -11.80 -6.86
CA ILE A 196 -13.02 -10.67 -7.44
C ILE A 196 -14.18 -11.21 -8.27
N ASP A 197 -15.39 -10.86 -7.91
CA ASP A 197 -16.60 -11.16 -8.67
C ASP A 197 -17.46 -9.91 -8.86
N GLU A 198 -18.40 -9.98 -9.78
CA GLU A 198 -19.29 -8.87 -10.14
C GLU A 198 -20.16 -8.44 -8.95
N ALA A 199 -20.62 -9.40 -8.14
CA ALA A 199 -21.48 -9.10 -7.00
C ALA A 199 -20.74 -8.29 -5.93
N LEU A 200 -19.48 -8.64 -5.64
CA LEU A 200 -18.63 -7.87 -4.73
C LEU A 200 -18.42 -6.45 -5.25
N MET A 201 -18.04 -6.30 -6.52
CA MET A 201 -17.76 -4.99 -7.09
C MET A 201 -19.01 -4.12 -7.15
N THR A 202 -20.16 -4.69 -7.50
CA THR A 202 -21.46 -3.98 -7.48
C THR A 202 -21.81 -3.49 -6.08
N GLU A 203 -21.65 -4.33 -5.05
CA GLU A 203 -21.91 -3.94 -3.66
C GLU A 203 -21.01 -2.77 -3.23
N LEU A 204 -19.69 -2.87 -3.51
CA LEU A 204 -18.75 -1.81 -3.18
C LEU A 204 -19.03 -0.51 -3.94
N GLN A 205 -19.43 -0.58 -5.20
CA GLN A 205 -19.85 0.57 -5.99
C GLN A 205 -21.12 1.22 -5.42
N ASN A 206 -22.08 0.42 -4.96
CA ASN A 206 -23.30 0.92 -4.33
C ASN A 206 -23.00 1.64 -3.01
N ILE A 207 -22.11 1.08 -2.18
CA ILE A 207 -21.67 1.76 -0.94
C ILE A 207 -20.98 3.08 -1.31
N LYS A 208 -20.02 3.06 -2.23
CA LYS A 208 -19.32 4.27 -2.70
C LYS A 208 -20.29 5.35 -3.16
N ALA A 209 -21.26 4.99 -3.99
CA ALA A 209 -22.27 5.94 -4.52
C ALA A 209 -23.14 6.55 -3.41
N ALA A 210 -23.47 5.74 -2.40
CA ALA A 210 -24.35 6.17 -1.31
C ALA A 210 -23.67 7.10 -0.31
N VAL A 211 -22.38 6.91 -0.03
CA VAL A 211 -21.69 7.63 1.05
C VAL A 211 -20.62 8.60 0.57
N ASN A 212 -20.24 8.54 -0.70
CA ASN A 212 -19.22 9.38 -1.33
C ASN A 212 -17.95 9.52 -0.43
N PRO A 213 -17.20 8.44 -0.21
CA PRO A 213 -16.07 8.46 0.72
C PRO A 213 -14.97 9.43 0.25
N ALA A 214 -14.30 10.07 1.21
CA ALA A 214 -13.12 10.90 0.92
C ALA A 214 -11.91 10.04 0.52
N GLU A 215 -11.85 8.81 1.03
CA GLU A 215 -10.80 7.84 0.73
C GLU A 215 -11.41 6.46 0.50
N ILE A 216 -10.88 5.76 -0.49
CA ILE A 216 -11.08 4.33 -0.72
C ILE A 216 -9.71 3.68 -0.66
N LEU A 217 -9.42 2.97 0.43
CA LEU A 217 -8.14 2.29 0.65
C LEU A 217 -8.27 0.81 0.34
N LEU A 218 -7.47 0.36 -0.59
CA LEU A 218 -7.36 -1.06 -0.92
C LEU A 218 -6.32 -1.72 -0.01
N VAL A 219 -6.76 -2.70 0.77
CA VAL A 219 -5.88 -3.51 1.62
C VAL A 219 -5.42 -4.73 0.82
N ILE A 220 -4.12 -4.87 0.66
CA ILE A 220 -3.49 -5.96 -0.11
C ILE A 220 -2.43 -6.65 0.73
N ASP A 221 -2.43 -7.98 0.68
CA ASP A 221 -1.37 -8.82 1.22
C ASP A 221 -0.14 -8.74 0.30
N ALA A 222 0.98 -8.25 0.83
CA ALA A 222 2.22 -8.11 0.06
C ALA A 222 2.87 -9.45 -0.34
N MET A 223 2.47 -10.54 0.32
CA MET A 223 3.02 -11.88 0.05
C MET A 223 2.48 -12.52 -1.24
N ILE A 224 1.37 -12.03 -1.79
CA ILE A 224 0.78 -12.59 -3.02
C ILE A 224 1.50 -12.17 -4.31
N GLY A 225 2.60 -11.40 -4.21
CA GLY A 225 3.46 -11.07 -5.34
C GLY A 225 2.73 -10.30 -6.45
N GLN A 226 2.87 -10.74 -7.70
CA GLN A 226 2.26 -10.08 -8.85
C GLN A 226 0.72 -10.12 -8.88
N ASP A 227 0.10 -11.06 -8.19
CA ASP A 227 -1.37 -11.09 -8.06
C ASP A 227 -1.89 -9.86 -7.31
N ALA A 228 -1.06 -9.24 -6.46
CA ALA A 228 -1.38 -7.98 -5.82
C ALA A 228 -1.60 -6.85 -6.84
N VAL A 229 -0.83 -6.83 -7.91
CA VAL A 229 -0.94 -5.81 -8.97
C VAL A 229 -2.23 -5.98 -9.77
N ALA A 230 -2.55 -7.22 -10.17
CA ALA A 230 -3.79 -7.52 -10.87
C ALA A 230 -5.01 -7.19 -10.00
N THR A 231 -4.95 -7.53 -8.72
CA THR A 231 -5.98 -7.19 -7.73
C THR A 231 -6.14 -5.67 -7.61
N ALA A 232 -5.04 -4.93 -7.46
CA ALA A 232 -5.06 -3.48 -7.35
C ALA A 232 -5.68 -2.83 -8.59
N GLN A 233 -5.33 -3.30 -9.78
CA GLN A 233 -5.88 -2.79 -11.04
C GLN A 233 -7.39 -3.03 -11.12
N ALA A 234 -7.87 -4.23 -10.77
CA ALA A 234 -9.28 -4.54 -10.83
C ALA A 234 -10.13 -3.71 -9.86
N PHE A 235 -9.65 -3.50 -8.63
CA PHE A 235 -10.32 -2.62 -7.67
C PHE A 235 -10.27 -1.15 -8.10
N ASP A 236 -9.17 -0.71 -8.70
CA ASP A 236 -9.05 0.65 -9.22
C ASP A 236 -9.99 0.91 -10.38
N ASP A 237 -10.07 0.00 -11.35
CA ASP A 237 -10.98 0.08 -12.49
C ASP A 237 -12.45 0.16 -12.05
N ALA A 238 -12.82 -0.57 -10.99
CA ALA A 238 -14.18 -0.61 -10.48
C ALA A 238 -14.54 0.57 -9.57
N LEU A 239 -13.61 1.04 -8.74
CA LEU A 239 -13.89 1.94 -7.63
C LEU A 239 -13.13 3.27 -7.70
N ASP A 240 -12.12 3.41 -8.55
CA ASP A 240 -11.19 4.55 -8.51
C ASP A 240 -10.61 4.73 -7.10
N ILE A 241 -9.85 3.75 -6.65
CA ILE A 241 -9.26 3.76 -5.30
C ILE A 241 -8.34 4.98 -5.11
N THR A 242 -8.24 5.48 -3.89
CA THR A 242 -7.41 6.65 -3.58
C THR A 242 -6.01 6.28 -3.07
N GLY A 243 -5.85 5.04 -2.66
CA GLY A 243 -4.56 4.54 -2.18
C GLY A 243 -4.61 3.08 -1.79
N VAL A 244 -3.43 2.56 -1.50
CA VAL A 244 -3.20 1.15 -1.13
C VAL A 244 -2.59 1.09 0.26
N MET A 245 -2.99 0.10 1.02
CA MET A 245 -2.39 -0.31 2.28
C MET A 245 -1.82 -1.71 2.10
N LEU A 246 -0.51 -1.85 2.19
CA LEU A 246 0.16 -3.14 2.15
C LEU A 246 0.20 -3.77 3.53
N THR A 247 -0.11 -5.06 3.59
CA THR A 247 -0.07 -5.85 4.83
C THR A 247 0.97 -6.95 4.74
N LYS A 248 1.35 -7.51 5.88
CA LYS A 248 2.30 -8.63 6.00
C LYS A 248 3.68 -8.35 5.41
N LEU A 249 4.13 -7.11 5.51
CA LEU A 249 5.49 -6.73 5.10
C LEU A 249 6.59 -7.25 6.04
N ASP A 250 6.22 -7.73 7.21
CA ASP A 250 7.06 -8.43 8.17
C ASP A 250 7.32 -9.90 7.81
N GLY A 251 6.55 -10.44 6.88
CA GLY A 251 6.71 -11.79 6.36
C GLY A 251 7.80 -11.90 5.28
N ASP A 252 7.83 -13.02 4.57
CA ASP A 252 8.74 -13.25 3.44
C ASP A 252 8.27 -12.53 2.16
N ALA A 253 7.91 -11.26 2.29
CA ALA A 253 7.52 -10.42 1.17
C ALA A 253 8.76 -9.99 0.39
N ARG A 254 8.79 -10.32 -0.91
CA ARG A 254 9.91 -10.01 -1.80
C ARG A 254 10.01 -8.53 -2.19
N GLY A 255 8.98 -7.75 -1.87
CA GLY A 255 8.92 -6.31 -2.14
C GLY A 255 8.45 -5.92 -3.54
N GLY A 256 8.34 -6.87 -4.46
CA GLY A 256 7.98 -6.60 -5.86
C GLY A 256 6.60 -5.99 -6.04
N ALA A 257 5.64 -6.37 -5.21
CA ALA A 257 4.30 -5.80 -5.23
C ALA A 257 4.33 -4.28 -4.94
N ALA A 258 5.08 -3.86 -3.93
CA ALA A 258 5.21 -2.44 -3.57
C ALA A 258 5.82 -1.61 -4.71
N LEU A 259 6.82 -2.15 -5.39
CA LEU A 259 7.47 -1.49 -6.53
C LEU A 259 6.57 -1.43 -7.77
N SER A 260 5.68 -2.40 -7.95
CA SER A 260 4.86 -2.54 -9.16
C SER A 260 3.50 -1.83 -9.06
N ILE A 261 2.87 -1.80 -7.89
CA ILE A 261 1.50 -1.26 -7.71
C ILE A 261 1.44 0.21 -8.15
N LYS A 262 2.29 1.06 -7.59
CA LYS A 262 2.30 2.49 -7.96
C LYS A 262 2.62 2.70 -9.43
N ALA A 263 3.60 1.97 -9.96
CA ALA A 263 4.03 2.10 -11.35
C ALA A 263 2.93 1.70 -12.36
N LEU A 264 2.14 0.68 -12.05
CA LEU A 264 1.14 0.12 -12.98
C LEU A 264 -0.27 0.70 -12.77
N THR A 265 -0.65 1.06 -11.56
CA THR A 265 -1.98 1.63 -11.25
C THR A 265 -1.97 3.15 -11.15
N GLY A 266 -0.82 3.77 -10.92
CA GLY A 266 -0.72 5.20 -10.60
C GLY A 266 -1.17 5.53 -9.17
N LYS A 267 -1.69 4.57 -8.40
CA LYS A 267 -2.22 4.80 -7.04
C LYS A 267 -1.12 4.69 -5.98
N PRO A 268 -1.08 5.62 -5.00
CA PRO A 268 -0.03 5.62 -3.99
C PRO A 268 -0.24 4.52 -2.95
N ILE A 269 0.85 3.97 -2.44
CA ILE A 269 0.84 3.23 -1.19
C ILE A 269 0.88 4.24 -0.05
N LYS A 270 -0.12 4.20 0.83
CA LYS A 270 -0.25 5.18 1.93
C LYS A 270 0.21 4.64 3.27
N PHE A 271 -0.01 3.35 3.52
CA PHE A 271 0.32 2.69 4.78
C PHE A 271 0.92 1.31 4.56
N ALA A 272 1.70 0.88 5.55
CA ALA A 272 2.31 -0.42 5.64
C ALA A 272 1.98 -1.08 6.97
N GLY A 273 1.42 -2.29 6.94
CA GLY A 273 1.29 -3.16 8.10
C GLY A 273 2.57 -3.98 8.26
N ILE A 274 3.27 -3.76 9.36
CA ILE A 274 4.62 -4.26 9.62
C ILE A 274 4.68 -5.31 10.71
N GLY A 275 3.57 -5.95 11.02
CA GLY A 275 3.47 -7.02 12.00
C GLY A 275 2.05 -7.28 12.45
N GLU A 276 1.86 -8.19 13.40
CA GLU A 276 0.54 -8.63 13.85
C GLU A 276 -0.09 -7.73 14.93
N LYS A 277 0.71 -7.04 15.73
CA LYS A 277 0.22 -6.22 16.84
C LYS A 277 -0.56 -5.00 16.32
N LEU A 278 -1.50 -4.52 17.14
CA LEU A 278 -2.41 -3.42 16.77
C LEU A 278 -1.72 -2.06 16.61
N ASP A 279 -0.51 -1.90 17.10
CA ASP A 279 0.33 -0.72 16.92
C ASP A 279 1.31 -0.82 15.75
N GLN A 280 1.42 -2.00 15.13
CA GLN A 280 2.34 -2.27 14.03
C GLN A 280 1.75 -1.87 12.67
N ILE A 281 1.63 -0.59 12.49
CA ILE A 281 1.26 0.10 11.25
C ILE A 281 2.04 1.41 11.18
N GLU A 282 2.48 1.76 10.00
CA GLU A 282 3.15 3.04 9.74
C GLU A 282 2.73 3.65 8.41
N PRO A 283 2.86 4.98 8.24
CA PRO A 283 2.80 5.60 6.93
C PRO A 283 3.91 5.05 6.04
N PHE A 284 3.57 4.81 4.77
CA PHE A 284 4.54 4.32 3.81
C PHE A 284 5.46 5.47 3.34
N HIS A 285 6.75 5.32 3.58
CA HIS A 285 7.78 6.30 3.24
C HIS A 285 8.73 5.73 2.17
N PRO A 286 8.51 6.02 0.88
CA PRO A 286 9.35 5.50 -0.21
C PRO A 286 10.85 5.78 -0.04
N ASP A 287 11.18 6.89 0.58
CA ASP A 287 12.55 7.36 0.84
C ASP A 287 13.28 6.60 1.96
N ARG A 288 12.58 5.74 2.68
CA ARG A 288 13.12 4.96 3.83
C ARG A 288 13.07 3.46 3.62
N MET A 289 12.55 2.99 2.50
CA MET A 289 12.37 1.59 2.19
C MET A 289 13.62 0.95 1.56
#